data_90e8d91981ee59a85151598ac4604c58
#
_entry.id   90e8d91981ee59a85151598ac4604c58
#
_cell.length_a   1.000
_cell.length_b   1.000
_cell.length_c   1.000
_cell.angle_alpha   90.00
_cell.angle_beta   90.00
_cell.angle_gamma   90.00
#
_symmetry.space_group_name_H-M   'P 1'
#
loop_
_entity.id
_entity.type
_entity.pdbx_description
1 polymer ?
#
loop_
_entity_poly.entity_id
_entity_poly.type
_entity_poly.pdbx_seq_one_letter_code
_entity_poly.pdbx_strand_id
1 'polypeptide(L)'
;MSTFKLAATPLEPPIEDDSSSSTAESAFIAVSPAICRLLDQVNIISRHLRIATLEGEPGSGKTTLARLLYHRYAAHHPEIRQWGFNRVDAREWLISHGDSRSPAGFTLLDRVDLLASSGQSLLLRILKDFDIRRPDRLVILASCESHLRELARNGQFLSELGSRLTTVRLALPPLRERKEDIVPLAKLFLERIFTRYHLLPAVLTSGAVAQLLEHDWPGNLRELSGTLESAVIECSSGIIRAEDLAIPATRAAAPPSFGTPELINLDAVIHNHILRVLNLNQGNKLRTARQLGISRSTLYRLLDKRFSLSA
;
A
#
# COMPACT_ATOMS: atom_id res chain seq x y z
N MET A 1 -50.68 -4.46 -20.74
CA MET A 1 -49.38 -3.95 -21.24
C MET A 1 -48.85 -3.01 -20.18
N SER A 2 -48.10 -3.53 -19.22
CA SER A 2 -47.53 -2.77 -18.10
C SER A 2 -46.03 -2.62 -18.31
N THR A 3 -45.63 -1.40 -18.55
CA THR A 3 -44.23 -0.99 -18.69
C THR A 3 -43.59 -0.89 -17.29
N PHE A 4 -42.73 -1.82 -16.96
CA PHE A 4 -41.87 -1.71 -15.78
C PHE A 4 -40.80 -0.65 -16.04
N LYS A 5 -40.91 0.51 -15.41
CA LYS A 5 -39.86 1.49 -15.26
C LYS A 5 -38.90 0.99 -14.16
N LEU A 6 -37.71 0.49 -14.52
CA LEU A 6 -36.62 0.35 -13.57
C LEU A 6 -36.16 1.77 -13.16
N ALA A 7 -36.44 2.11 -11.93
CA ALA A 7 -35.87 3.27 -11.29
C ALA A 7 -34.38 3.01 -11.05
N ALA A 8 -33.52 3.83 -11.66
CA ALA A 8 -32.12 3.89 -11.35
C ALA A 8 -31.99 4.41 -9.90
N THR A 9 -31.47 3.57 -9.02
CA THR A 9 -31.07 3.95 -7.66
C THR A 9 -30.01 5.05 -7.78
N PRO A 10 -30.17 6.19 -7.08
CA PRO A 10 -29.12 7.19 -7.04
C PRO A 10 -27.88 6.58 -6.37
N LEU A 11 -26.74 6.67 -7.04
CA LEU A 11 -25.43 6.47 -6.43
C LEU A 11 -25.34 7.36 -5.19
N GLU A 12 -24.96 6.80 -4.08
CA GLU A 12 -24.68 7.53 -2.85
C GLU A 12 -23.79 8.75 -3.17
N PRO A 13 -24.07 9.91 -2.56
CA PRO A 13 -23.25 11.09 -2.80
C PRO A 13 -21.81 10.78 -2.39
N PRO A 14 -20.81 11.27 -3.15
CA PRO A 14 -19.42 11.11 -2.79
C PRO A 14 -19.25 11.63 -1.37
N ILE A 15 -18.55 10.83 -0.54
CA ILE A 15 -18.15 11.21 0.81
C ILE A 15 -17.57 12.62 0.70
N GLU A 16 -18.22 13.58 1.32
CA GLU A 16 -17.78 14.98 1.39
C GLU A 16 -16.41 15.01 2.07
N ASP A 17 -15.37 15.00 1.27
CA ASP A 17 -14.02 15.26 1.70
C ASP A 17 -13.76 16.76 1.58
N ASP A 18 -13.71 17.35 2.73
CA ASP A 18 -13.35 18.70 3.13
C ASP A 18 -12.69 19.57 2.04
N SER A 19 -13.48 20.54 1.59
CA SER A 19 -13.13 21.54 0.61
C SER A 19 -12.25 22.63 1.23
N SER A 20 -10.95 22.39 1.30
CA SER A 20 -9.98 23.49 1.36
C SER A 20 -8.67 23.09 0.69
N SER A 21 -8.33 23.79 -0.38
CA SER A 21 -7.08 23.61 -1.15
C SER A 21 -5.82 23.76 -0.29
N SER A 22 -5.89 24.47 0.82
CA SER A 22 -4.79 24.65 1.76
C SER A 22 -4.51 23.38 2.60
N THR A 23 -5.52 22.54 2.82
CA THR A 23 -5.39 21.33 3.65
C THR A 23 -4.69 20.17 2.91
N ALA A 24 -4.80 20.12 1.58
CA ALA A 24 -4.16 19.07 0.80
C ALA A 24 -2.66 19.31 0.61
N GLU A 25 -2.21 20.55 0.52
CA GLU A 25 -0.77 20.90 0.45
C GLU A 25 -0.10 20.74 1.80
N SER A 26 -0.75 21.12 2.89
CA SER A 26 -0.25 20.92 4.25
C SER A 26 -0.24 19.44 4.70
N ALA A 27 -0.87 18.56 3.90
CA ALA A 27 -0.94 17.12 4.19
C ALA A 27 0.26 16.32 3.65
N PHE A 28 1.08 16.90 2.78
CA PHE A 28 2.21 16.19 2.17
C PHE A 28 3.53 16.68 2.76
N ILE A 29 4.05 15.94 3.75
CA ILE A 29 5.34 16.23 4.37
C ILE A 29 6.45 15.77 3.46
N ALA A 30 7.43 16.64 3.23
CA ALA A 30 8.59 16.42 2.40
C ALA A 30 9.82 17.04 3.07
N VAL A 31 10.53 16.26 3.84
CA VAL A 31 11.81 16.62 4.45
C VAL A 31 12.94 15.89 3.73
N SER A 32 12.72 14.63 3.37
CA SER A 32 13.72 13.84 2.68
C SER A 32 14.01 14.36 1.27
N PRO A 33 15.28 14.33 0.83
CA PRO A 33 15.68 14.78 -0.52
C PRO A 33 14.96 14.01 -1.64
N ALA A 34 14.58 12.76 -1.40
CA ALA A 34 13.87 11.93 -2.36
C ALA A 34 12.45 12.47 -2.61
N ILE A 35 11.73 12.83 -1.56
CA ILE A 35 10.38 13.40 -1.67
C ILE A 35 10.43 14.84 -2.18
N CYS A 36 11.42 15.64 -1.80
CA CYS A 36 11.59 16.98 -2.37
C CYS A 36 11.74 16.91 -3.90
N ARG A 37 12.62 16.04 -4.41
CA ARG A 37 12.77 15.84 -5.87
C ARG A 37 11.48 15.34 -6.54
N LEU A 38 10.72 14.48 -5.87
CA LEU A 38 9.42 14.04 -6.38
C LEU A 38 8.43 15.20 -6.48
N LEU A 39 8.40 16.09 -5.48
CA LEU A 39 7.54 17.28 -5.51
C LEU A 39 7.96 18.28 -6.62
N ASP A 40 9.25 18.41 -6.90
CA ASP A 40 9.73 19.23 -8.03
C ASP A 40 9.22 18.66 -9.36
N GLN A 41 9.28 17.33 -9.54
CA GLN A 41 8.69 16.68 -10.71
C GLN A 41 7.18 16.93 -10.80
N VAL A 42 6.46 16.79 -9.69
CA VAL A 42 5.02 17.07 -9.61
C VAL A 42 4.70 18.50 -10.04
N ASN A 43 5.49 19.49 -9.59
CA ASN A 43 5.31 20.88 -9.97
C ASN A 43 5.47 21.10 -11.48
N ILE A 44 6.49 20.48 -12.07
CA ILE A 44 6.76 20.62 -13.51
C ILE A 44 5.63 20.03 -14.34
N ILE A 45 5.18 18.81 -13.99
CA ILE A 45 4.21 18.07 -14.82
C ILE A 45 2.78 18.52 -14.62
N SER A 46 2.43 19.12 -13.45
CA SER A 46 1.05 19.40 -13.05
C SER A 46 0.28 20.26 -14.07
N ARG A 47 0.95 21.10 -14.86
CA ARG A 47 0.31 21.99 -15.85
C ARG A 47 -0.16 21.25 -17.10
N HIS A 48 0.54 20.18 -17.48
CA HIS A 48 0.35 19.49 -18.77
C HIS A 48 0.08 17.99 -18.59
N LEU A 49 -0.33 17.61 -17.38
CA LEU A 49 -0.56 16.22 -17.01
C LEU A 49 -1.72 15.65 -17.80
N ARG A 50 -1.50 14.51 -18.45
CA ARG A 50 -2.54 13.70 -19.08
C ARG A 50 -2.55 12.27 -18.55
N ILE A 51 -1.39 11.63 -18.57
CA ILE A 51 -1.21 10.28 -18.09
C ILE A 51 0.07 10.25 -17.26
N ALA A 52 0.00 9.69 -16.06
CA ALA A 52 1.18 9.39 -15.25
C ALA A 52 0.99 8.10 -14.47
N THR A 53 2.11 7.46 -14.15
CA THR A 53 2.13 6.28 -13.27
C THR A 53 2.72 6.64 -11.92
N LEU A 54 2.02 6.23 -10.86
CA LEU A 54 2.46 6.29 -9.48
C LEU A 54 2.94 4.91 -9.05
N GLU A 55 4.25 4.73 -8.97
CA GLU A 55 4.85 3.46 -8.55
C GLU A 55 5.26 3.53 -7.08
N GLY A 56 5.09 2.44 -6.36
CA GLY A 56 5.55 2.32 -4.98
C GLY A 56 4.80 1.25 -4.19
N GLU A 57 5.37 0.87 -3.07
CA GLU A 57 4.82 -0.14 -2.19
C GLU A 57 3.42 0.21 -1.66
N PRO A 58 2.66 -0.79 -1.16
CA PRO A 58 1.42 -0.54 -0.43
C PRO A 58 1.64 0.46 0.71
N GLY A 59 0.70 1.40 0.88
CA GLY A 59 0.80 2.38 1.97
C GLY A 59 1.86 3.49 1.79
N SER A 60 2.61 3.54 0.68
CA SER A 60 3.65 4.56 0.45
C SER A 60 3.14 5.99 0.28
N GLY A 61 1.83 6.19 0.05
CA GLY A 61 1.22 7.52 -0.11
C GLY A 61 0.80 7.85 -1.55
N LYS A 62 0.68 6.86 -2.45
CA LYS A 62 0.25 7.06 -3.85
C LYS A 62 -1.04 7.86 -3.98
N THR A 63 -2.07 7.53 -3.19
CA THR A 63 -3.35 8.25 -3.22
C THR A 63 -3.22 9.70 -2.76
N THR A 64 -2.41 9.97 -1.74
CA THR A 64 -2.13 11.33 -1.25
C THR A 64 -1.40 12.15 -2.32
N LEU A 65 -0.43 11.54 -3.01
CA LEU A 65 0.26 12.18 -4.13
C LEU A 65 -0.69 12.46 -5.31
N ALA A 66 -1.60 11.52 -5.61
CA ALA A 66 -2.61 11.71 -6.65
C ALA A 66 -3.56 12.89 -6.34
N ARG A 67 -3.98 13.04 -5.08
CA ARG A 67 -4.79 14.19 -4.64
C ARG A 67 -4.02 15.51 -4.74
N LEU A 68 -2.74 15.51 -4.35
CA LEU A 68 -1.88 16.69 -4.52
C LEU A 68 -1.77 17.09 -6.00
N LEU A 69 -1.54 16.12 -6.89
CA LEU A 69 -1.52 16.34 -8.34
C LEU A 69 -2.84 16.92 -8.85
N TYR A 70 -3.98 16.38 -8.38
CA TYR A 70 -5.30 16.90 -8.73
C TYR A 70 -5.45 18.37 -8.32
N HIS A 71 -5.12 18.74 -7.08
CA HIS A 71 -5.24 20.11 -6.61
C HIS A 71 -4.35 21.07 -7.41
N ARG A 72 -3.12 20.68 -7.71
CA ARG A 72 -2.21 21.49 -8.53
C ARG A 72 -2.65 21.59 -9.99
N TYR A 73 -3.13 20.50 -10.57
CA TYR A 73 -3.71 20.52 -11.90
C TYR A 73 -4.95 21.40 -11.96
N ALA A 74 -5.87 21.29 -11.01
CA ALA A 74 -7.09 22.08 -10.92
C ALA A 74 -6.85 23.58 -10.65
N ALA A 75 -5.68 23.95 -10.14
CA ALA A 75 -5.27 25.36 -10.04
C ALA A 75 -5.00 25.99 -11.42
N HIS A 76 -4.54 25.20 -12.39
CA HIS A 76 -4.29 25.64 -13.76
C HIS A 76 -5.46 25.35 -14.71
N HIS A 77 -6.31 24.41 -14.38
CA HIS A 77 -7.44 23.91 -15.18
C HIS A 77 -8.71 23.90 -14.34
N PRO A 78 -9.32 25.06 -14.06
CA PRO A 78 -10.49 25.17 -13.17
C PRO A 78 -11.69 24.33 -13.62
N GLU A 79 -11.80 24.06 -14.93
CA GLU A 79 -12.86 23.25 -15.52
C GLU A 79 -12.85 21.80 -15.03
N ILE A 80 -11.69 21.27 -14.55
CA ILE A 80 -11.61 19.90 -14.06
C ILE A 80 -12.36 19.72 -12.72
N ARG A 81 -12.54 20.81 -11.96
CA ARG A 81 -13.21 20.78 -10.65
C ARG A 81 -14.64 20.28 -10.72
N GLN A 82 -15.32 20.51 -11.83
CA GLN A 82 -16.71 20.04 -12.01
C GLN A 82 -16.88 18.52 -11.98
N TRP A 83 -15.79 17.77 -12.27
CA TRP A 83 -15.81 16.30 -12.24
C TRP A 83 -15.14 15.71 -10.98
N GLY A 84 -14.42 16.53 -10.20
CA GLY A 84 -13.75 16.12 -8.98
C GLY A 84 -12.57 15.16 -9.20
N PHE A 85 -12.09 14.61 -8.09
CA PHE A 85 -11.07 13.56 -8.05
C PHE A 85 -11.74 12.20 -7.86
N ASN A 86 -11.57 11.30 -8.82
CA ASN A 86 -12.10 9.95 -8.76
C ASN A 86 -10.97 8.95 -8.48
N ARG A 87 -11.20 8.05 -7.53
CA ARG A 87 -10.34 6.90 -7.26
C ARG A 87 -11.14 5.63 -7.45
N VAL A 88 -10.67 4.73 -8.31
CA VAL A 88 -11.39 3.51 -8.67
C VAL A 88 -10.40 2.39 -8.97
N ASP A 89 -10.76 1.14 -8.64
CA ASP A 89 -10.01 -0.03 -9.09
C ASP A 89 -10.02 -0.09 -10.63
N ALA A 90 -8.87 -0.38 -11.22
CA ALA A 90 -8.73 -0.39 -12.68
C ALA A 90 -9.69 -1.38 -13.38
N ARG A 91 -10.04 -2.49 -12.73
CA ARG A 91 -10.98 -3.50 -13.25
C ARG A 91 -12.41 -2.97 -13.24
N GLU A 92 -12.83 -2.36 -12.11
CA GLU A 92 -14.17 -1.77 -11.97
C GLU A 92 -14.38 -0.62 -12.96
N TRP A 93 -13.35 0.21 -13.13
CA TRP A 93 -13.38 1.30 -14.09
C TRP A 93 -13.59 0.81 -15.53
N LEU A 94 -12.91 -0.28 -15.93
CA LEU A 94 -13.06 -0.88 -17.26
C LEU A 94 -14.46 -1.44 -17.48
N ILE A 95 -15.09 -2.04 -16.48
CA ILE A 95 -16.46 -2.55 -16.55
C ILE A 95 -17.43 -1.40 -16.80
N SER A 96 -17.28 -0.29 -16.09
CA SER A 96 -18.16 0.86 -16.18
C SER A 96 -17.99 1.67 -17.48
N HIS A 97 -16.80 1.66 -18.09
CA HIS A 97 -16.44 2.50 -19.23
C HIS A 97 -16.14 1.70 -20.51
N GLY A 98 -16.28 0.37 -20.48
CA GLY A 98 -16.11 -0.49 -21.64
C GLY A 98 -17.12 -0.24 -22.78
N ASP A 99 -18.31 0.27 -22.45
CA ASP A 99 -19.40 0.57 -23.40
C ASP A 99 -19.73 2.07 -23.44
N SER A 100 -19.03 2.80 -24.31
CA SER A 100 -19.55 3.98 -25.05
C SER A 100 -19.69 5.34 -24.37
N ARG A 101 -19.26 5.61 -23.15
CA ARG A 101 -19.17 7.00 -22.65
C ARG A 101 -17.71 7.42 -22.49
N SER A 102 -17.34 8.50 -23.19
CA SER A 102 -16.00 9.09 -23.01
C SER A 102 -15.81 9.48 -21.55
N PRO A 103 -14.91 8.82 -20.80
CA PRO A 103 -14.64 9.20 -19.43
C PRO A 103 -14.14 10.65 -19.39
N ALA A 104 -14.51 11.39 -18.35
CA ALA A 104 -14.06 12.74 -18.13
C ALA A 104 -13.67 12.89 -16.67
N GLY A 105 -12.74 13.80 -16.38
CA GLY A 105 -12.32 14.09 -15.01
C GLY A 105 -10.89 13.70 -14.70
N PHE A 106 -10.54 13.79 -13.42
CA PHE A 106 -9.24 13.41 -12.91
C PHE A 106 -9.36 12.08 -12.17
N THR A 107 -8.83 11.01 -12.77
CA THR A 107 -9.08 9.65 -12.27
C THR A 107 -7.78 8.94 -11.90
N LEU A 108 -7.74 8.40 -10.69
CA LEU A 108 -6.71 7.47 -10.24
C LEU A 108 -7.22 6.04 -10.45
N LEU A 109 -6.61 5.31 -11.38
CA LEU A 109 -6.83 3.89 -11.60
C LEU A 109 -5.91 3.09 -10.68
N ASP A 110 -6.47 2.49 -9.63
CA ASP A 110 -5.70 1.69 -8.70
C ASP A 110 -5.38 0.31 -9.28
N ARG A 111 -4.16 -0.16 -9.03
CA ARG A 111 -3.70 -1.52 -9.31
C ARG A 111 -3.79 -1.94 -10.77
N VAL A 112 -3.32 -1.08 -11.67
CA VAL A 112 -3.25 -1.42 -13.12
C VAL A 112 -2.34 -2.61 -13.40
N ASP A 113 -1.38 -2.89 -12.52
CA ASP A 113 -0.47 -4.04 -12.57
C ASP A 113 -1.20 -5.39 -12.44
N LEU A 114 -2.41 -5.41 -11.89
CA LEU A 114 -3.23 -6.62 -11.73
C LEU A 114 -4.24 -6.86 -12.86
N LEU A 115 -4.22 -6.04 -13.90
CA LEU A 115 -5.12 -6.22 -15.04
C LEU A 115 -4.77 -7.48 -15.82
N ALA A 116 -5.78 -8.32 -16.09
CA ALA A 116 -5.67 -9.42 -17.05
C ALA A 116 -5.42 -8.89 -18.48
N SER A 117 -4.90 -9.72 -19.38
CA SER A 117 -4.56 -9.32 -20.75
C SER A 117 -5.72 -8.70 -21.52
N SER A 118 -6.96 -9.17 -21.30
CA SER A 118 -8.17 -8.57 -21.88
C SER A 118 -8.42 -7.14 -21.37
N GLY A 119 -8.24 -6.93 -20.05
CA GLY A 119 -8.35 -5.60 -19.44
C GLY A 119 -7.26 -4.65 -19.91
N GLN A 120 -6.04 -5.13 -20.05
CA GLN A 120 -4.93 -4.34 -20.60
C GLN A 120 -5.21 -3.89 -22.04
N SER A 121 -5.73 -4.79 -22.89
CA SER A 121 -6.11 -4.48 -24.27
C SER A 121 -7.26 -3.46 -24.33
N LEU A 122 -8.24 -3.59 -23.44
CA LEU A 122 -9.37 -2.66 -23.36
C LEU A 122 -8.89 -1.27 -22.90
N LEU A 123 -8.07 -1.20 -21.86
CA LEU A 123 -7.50 0.07 -21.38
C LEU A 123 -6.68 0.75 -22.48
N LEU A 124 -5.84 -0.01 -23.20
CA LEU A 124 -5.06 0.52 -24.32
C LEU A 124 -5.97 1.10 -25.43
N ARG A 125 -7.06 0.41 -25.76
CA ARG A 125 -8.04 0.90 -26.73
C ARG A 125 -8.68 2.21 -26.27
N ILE A 126 -9.12 2.29 -25.03
CA ILE A 126 -9.71 3.49 -24.45
C ILE A 126 -8.71 4.66 -24.50
N LEU A 127 -7.44 4.43 -24.13
CA LEU A 127 -6.40 5.46 -24.17
C LEU A 127 -6.12 5.95 -25.60
N LYS A 128 -6.14 5.05 -26.61
CA LYS A 128 -5.97 5.42 -28.01
C LYS A 128 -7.15 6.27 -28.52
N ASP A 129 -8.37 5.88 -28.21
CA ASP A 129 -9.57 6.63 -28.58
C ASP A 129 -9.60 8.02 -27.94
N PHE A 130 -9.03 8.13 -26.76
CA PHE A 130 -8.97 9.37 -25.99
C PHE A 130 -8.04 10.40 -26.62
N ASP A 131 -6.86 9.99 -27.06
CA ASP A 131 -5.88 10.86 -27.75
C ASP A 131 -6.48 11.50 -29.01
N ILE A 132 -7.43 10.80 -29.67
CA ILE A 132 -8.03 11.24 -30.94
C ILE A 132 -9.21 12.20 -30.73
N ARG A 133 -10.08 11.92 -29.74
CA ARG A 133 -11.41 12.56 -29.67
C ARG A 133 -11.49 13.81 -28.79
N ARG A 134 -10.94 13.82 -27.59
CA ARG A 134 -11.00 14.96 -26.65
C ARG A 134 -9.89 14.92 -25.60
N PRO A 135 -8.68 15.34 -25.94
CA PRO A 135 -7.53 15.21 -25.07
C PRO A 135 -7.61 16.01 -23.74
N ASP A 136 -8.47 17.02 -23.66
CA ASP A 136 -8.44 18.01 -22.57
C ASP A 136 -9.43 17.72 -21.42
N ARG A 137 -10.19 16.63 -21.49
CA ARG A 137 -11.25 16.33 -20.50
C ARG A 137 -10.92 15.22 -19.52
N LEU A 138 -9.82 14.50 -19.73
CA LEU A 138 -9.45 13.38 -18.87
C LEU A 138 -7.98 13.43 -18.49
N VAL A 139 -7.73 13.27 -17.21
CA VAL A 139 -6.40 12.97 -16.67
C VAL A 139 -6.45 11.61 -16.01
N ILE A 140 -5.55 10.72 -16.40
CA ILE A 140 -5.44 9.38 -15.83
C ILE A 140 -4.14 9.26 -15.06
N LEU A 141 -4.26 8.92 -13.79
CA LEU A 141 -3.17 8.42 -12.98
C LEU A 141 -3.32 6.91 -12.83
N ALA A 142 -2.28 6.15 -13.15
CA ALA A 142 -2.23 4.72 -12.92
C ALA A 142 -1.42 4.43 -11.67
N SER A 143 -1.97 3.72 -10.68
CA SER A 143 -1.16 3.25 -9.56
C SER A 143 -0.74 1.79 -9.75
N CYS A 144 0.49 1.47 -9.37
CA CYS A 144 1.00 0.10 -9.37
C CYS A 144 1.97 -0.11 -8.21
N GLU A 145 2.14 -1.36 -7.84
CA GLU A 145 3.13 -1.79 -6.84
C GLU A 145 4.36 -2.38 -7.53
N SER A 146 4.15 -3.04 -8.66
CA SER A 146 5.21 -3.61 -9.48
C SER A 146 5.62 -2.64 -10.60
N HIS A 147 6.88 -2.68 -10.99
CA HIS A 147 7.37 -1.86 -12.10
C HIS A 147 6.76 -2.32 -13.44
N LEU A 148 5.88 -1.52 -14.02
CA LEU A 148 5.18 -1.86 -15.26
C LEU A 148 6.12 -2.17 -16.43
N ARG A 149 7.29 -1.52 -16.48
CA ARG A 149 8.31 -1.80 -17.51
C ARG A 149 8.92 -3.19 -17.37
N GLU A 150 9.12 -3.67 -16.14
CA GLU A 150 9.61 -5.03 -15.88
C GLU A 150 8.55 -6.07 -16.22
N LEU A 151 7.31 -5.83 -15.82
CA LEU A 151 6.19 -6.69 -16.20
C LEU A 151 6.05 -6.78 -17.72
N ALA A 152 6.24 -5.67 -18.45
CA ALA A 152 6.19 -5.65 -19.91
C ALA A 152 7.35 -6.43 -20.54
N ARG A 153 8.58 -6.33 -19.98
CA ARG A 153 9.73 -7.12 -20.44
C ARG A 153 9.54 -8.62 -20.23
N ASN A 154 8.85 -8.99 -19.14
CA ASN A 154 8.55 -10.38 -18.80
C ASN A 154 7.32 -10.94 -19.54
N GLY A 155 6.69 -10.17 -20.43
CA GLY A 155 5.49 -10.58 -21.16
C GLY A 155 4.21 -10.63 -20.31
N GLN A 156 4.25 -10.16 -19.06
CA GLN A 156 3.10 -10.14 -18.15
C GLN A 156 2.22 -8.89 -18.33
N PHE A 157 2.73 -7.89 -19.03
CA PHE A 157 2.03 -6.64 -19.31
C PHE A 157 2.25 -6.23 -20.78
N LEU A 158 1.22 -5.67 -21.42
CA LEU A 158 1.32 -5.22 -22.82
C LEU A 158 2.35 -4.09 -22.94
N SER A 159 3.38 -4.29 -23.75
CA SER A 159 4.50 -3.36 -23.92
C SER A 159 4.05 -1.97 -24.37
N GLU A 160 3.09 -1.89 -25.29
CA GLU A 160 2.54 -0.61 -25.76
C GLU A 160 1.80 0.13 -24.64
N LEU A 161 0.97 -0.58 -23.86
CA LEU A 161 0.28 0.01 -22.71
C LEU A 161 1.27 0.46 -21.64
N GLY A 162 2.26 -0.38 -21.32
CA GLY A 162 3.32 -0.06 -20.39
C GLY A 162 4.09 1.20 -20.79
N SER A 163 4.46 1.33 -22.05
CA SER A 163 5.14 2.52 -22.59
C SER A 163 4.31 3.78 -22.47
N ARG A 164 3.00 3.71 -22.78
CA ARG A 164 2.08 4.86 -22.66
C ARG A 164 1.90 5.29 -21.20
N LEU A 165 1.62 4.36 -20.31
CA LEU A 165 1.39 4.64 -18.90
C LEU A 165 2.66 5.20 -18.23
N THR A 166 3.84 4.69 -18.59
CA THR A 166 5.12 5.09 -17.96
C THR A 166 5.82 6.25 -18.65
N THR A 167 5.15 7.00 -19.54
CA THR A 167 5.69 8.23 -20.14
C THR A 167 6.07 9.22 -19.05
N VAL A 168 5.21 9.42 -18.07
CA VAL A 168 5.51 10.14 -16.83
C VAL A 168 5.44 9.15 -15.68
N ARG A 169 6.55 8.96 -14.98
CA ARG A 169 6.67 8.03 -13.86
C ARG A 169 7.06 8.77 -12.59
N LEU A 170 6.24 8.64 -11.58
CA LEU A 170 6.47 9.17 -10.24
C LEU A 170 6.65 7.99 -9.29
N ALA A 171 7.88 7.74 -8.88
CA ALA A 171 8.22 6.67 -7.96
C ALA A 171 8.24 7.21 -6.52
N LEU A 172 7.38 6.61 -5.67
CA LEU A 172 7.35 6.92 -4.25
C LEU A 172 8.26 5.95 -3.52
N PRO A 173 9.34 6.43 -2.89
CA PRO A 173 10.22 5.59 -2.11
C PRO A 173 9.47 5.01 -0.90
N PRO A 174 9.78 3.78 -0.46
CA PRO A 174 9.26 3.24 0.78
C PRO A 174 9.73 4.06 1.99
N LEU A 175 9.01 3.97 3.11
CA LEU A 175 9.25 4.81 4.28
C LEU A 175 10.66 4.59 4.88
N ARG A 176 11.20 3.36 4.80
CA ARG A 176 12.57 3.02 5.24
C ARG A 176 13.67 3.75 4.48
N GLU A 177 13.42 4.22 3.25
CA GLU A 177 14.36 4.99 2.41
C GLU A 177 14.23 6.52 2.62
N ARG A 178 13.28 6.96 3.47
CA ARG A 178 13.03 8.36 3.80
C ARG A 178 12.80 8.56 5.29
N LYS A 179 13.75 8.08 6.09
CA LYS A 179 13.65 8.09 7.57
C LYS A 179 13.50 9.50 8.15
N GLU A 180 14.00 10.52 7.46
CA GLU A 180 13.87 11.93 7.84
C GLU A 180 12.42 12.39 7.88
N ASP A 181 11.54 11.76 7.11
CA ASP A 181 10.11 12.09 7.07
C ASP A 181 9.33 11.43 8.22
N ILE A 182 9.87 10.38 8.88
CA ILE A 182 9.13 9.59 9.88
C ILE A 182 8.65 10.44 11.04
N VAL A 183 9.54 11.22 11.64
CA VAL A 183 9.19 12.03 12.84
C VAL A 183 8.20 13.15 12.50
N PRO A 184 8.38 13.93 11.43
CA PRO A 184 7.38 14.90 10.98
C PRO A 184 6.03 14.27 10.65
N LEU A 185 6.03 13.11 9.98
CA LEU A 185 4.80 12.36 9.65
C LEU A 185 4.09 11.85 10.91
N ALA A 186 4.85 11.31 11.86
CA ALA A 186 4.30 10.85 13.13
C ALA A 186 3.60 12.00 13.88
N LYS A 187 4.20 13.18 13.93
CA LYS A 187 3.58 14.37 14.52
C LYS A 187 2.27 14.75 13.82
N LEU A 188 2.27 14.81 12.48
CA LEU A 188 1.08 15.11 11.72
C LEU A 188 -0.04 14.08 11.94
N PHE A 189 0.31 12.78 11.97
CA PHE A 189 -0.68 11.74 12.22
C PHE A 189 -1.25 11.83 13.64
N LEU A 190 -0.42 12.07 14.64
CA LEU A 190 -0.88 12.28 16.01
C LEU A 190 -1.83 13.48 16.12
N GLU A 191 -1.50 14.63 15.54
CA GLU A 191 -2.39 15.80 15.51
C GLU A 191 -3.75 15.47 14.90
N ARG A 192 -3.78 14.71 13.80
CA ARG A 192 -5.03 14.27 13.16
C ARG A 192 -5.82 13.29 14.03
N ILE A 193 -5.12 12.36 14.69
CA ILE A 193 -5.74 11.38 15.58
C ILE A 193 -6.37 12.11 16.78
N PHE A 194 -5.64 13.02 17.43
CA PHE A 194 -6.16 13.80 18.56
C PHE A 194 -7.39 14.64 18.16
N THR A 195 -7.34 15.27 16.99
CA THR A 195 -8.49 16.03 16.46
C THR A 195 -9.68 15.12 16.18
N ARG A 196 -9.47 13.97 15.55
CA ARG A 196 -10.53 13.01 15.20
C ARG A 196 -11.23 12.44 16.42
N TYR A 197 -10.48 12.08 17.45
CA TYR A 197 -11.02 11.44 18.65
C TYR A 197 -11.30 12.43 19.79
N HIS A 198 -11.09 13.74 19.56
CA HIS A 198 -11.23 14.79 20.57
C HIS A 198 -10.42 14.51 21.84
N LEU A 199 -9.20 13.98 21.68
CA LEU A 199 -8.29 13.65 22.76
C LEU A 199 -7.32 14.80 23.05
N LEU A 200 -6.80 14.82 24.26
CA LEU A 200 -5.70 15.73 24.61
C LEU A 200 -4.42 15.31 23.90
N PRO A 201 -3.58 16.27 23.45
CA PRO A 201 -2.31 15.96 22.80
C PRO A 201 -1.41 15.11 23.69
N ALA A 202 -0.83 14.07 23.15
CA ALA A 202 0.19 13.26 23.80
C ALA A 202 1.56 13.48 23.15
N VAL A 203 2.63 13.24 23.90
CA VAL A 203 4.01 13.46 23.46
C VAL A 203 4.73 12.13 23.33
N LEU A 204 5.46 11.95 22.22
CA LEU A 204 6.37 10.81 22.04
C LEU A 204 7.62 10.96 22.89
N THR A 205 7.99 9.93 23.64
CA THR A 205 9.29 9.89 24.33
C THR A 205 10.43 9.69 23.33
N SER A 206 11.66 10.00 23.72
CA SER A 206 12.85 9.74 22.90
C SER A 206 13.02 8.26 22.55
N GLY A 207 12.65 7.35 23.45
CA GLY A 207 12.65 5.91 23.21
C GLY A 207 11.62 5.50 22.15
N ALA A 208 10.40 6.10 22.18
CA ALA A 208 9.40 5.87 21.13
C ALA A 208 9.88 6.38 19.76
N VAL A 209 10.48 7.56 19.71
CA VAL A 209 11.06 8.12 18.47
C VAL A 209 12.17 7.22 17.92
N ALA A 210 13.07 6.72 18.78
CA ALA A 210 14.13 5.81 18.35
C ALA A 210 13.55 4.54 17.72
N GLN A 211 12.54 3.94 18.35
CA GLN A 211 11.87 2.74 17.82
C GLN A 211 11.17 3.00 16.48
N LEU A 212 10.52 4.16 16.32
CA LEU A 212 9.93 4.56 15.04
C LEU A 212 10.98 4.65 13.91
N LEU A 213 12.20 5.11 14.22
CA LEU A 213 13.30 5.26 13.25
C LEU A 213 14.01 3.95 12.93
N GLU A 214 13.99 2.96 13.84
CA GLU A 214 14.61 1.66 13.65
C GLU A 214 13.75 0.71 12.80
N HIS A 215 12.44 0.85 12.86
CA HIS A 215 11.52 -0.05 12.17
C HIS A 215 11.51 0.18 10.65
N ASP A 216 11.40 -0.91 9.87
CA ASP A 216 11.45 -0.89 8.39
C ASP A 216 10.14 -0.50 7.71
N TRP A 217 9.06 -0.48 8.44
CA TRP A 217 7.73 -0.09 7.97
C TRP A 217 7.29 -0.80 6.68
N PRO A 218 7.12 -2.13 6.66
CA PRO A 218 6.68 -2.85 5.48
C PRO A 218 5.30 -2.39 4.97
N GLY A 219 4.41 -1.92 5.84
CA GLY A 219 3.14 -1.28 5.48
C GLY A 219 3.23 0.23 5.27
N ASN A 220 4.44 0.81 5.32
CA ASN A 220 4.71 2.23 5.06
C ASN A 220 3.85 3.17 5.93
N LEU A 221 3.28 4.23 5.35
CA LEU A 221 2.49 5.24 6.07
C LEU A 221 1.20 4.66 6.67
N ARG A 222 0.66 3.61 6.07
CA ARG A 222 -0.55 2.96 6.61
C ARG A 222 -0.25 2.24 7.91
N GLU A 223 0.87 1.53 7.97
CA GLU A 223 1.34 0.87 9.18
C GLU A 223 1.71 1.90 10.25
N LEU A 224 2.49 2.92 9.90
CA LEU A 224 2.86 4.01 10.82
C LEU A 224 1.61 4.67 11.43
N SER A 225 0.63 5.03 10.61
CA SER A 225 -0.62 5.65 11.10
C SER A 225 -1.40 4.71 12.01
N GLY A 226 -1.53 3.44 11.67
CA GLY A 226 -2.24 2.44 12.49
C GLY A 226 -1.54 2.19 13.83
N THR A 227 -0.22 2.08 13.83
CA THR A 227 0.58 1.93 15.06
C THR A 227 0.41 3.12 16.01
N LEU A 228 0.45 4.34 15.48
CA LEU A 228 0.24 5.54 16.30
C LEU A 228 -1.20 5.65 16.80
N GLU A 229 -2.18 5.26 15.98
CA GLU A 229 -3.60 5.26 16.37
C GLU A 229 -3.85 4.28 17.53
N SER A 230 -3.31 3.06 17.45
CA SER A 230 -3.39 2.08 18.53
C SER A 230 -2.70 2.60 19.81
N ALA A 231 -1.50 3.17 19.69
CA ALA A 231 -0.77 3.72 20.82
C ALA A 231 -1.52 4.87 21.52
N VAL A 232 -2.19 5.72 20.78
CA VAL A 232 -3.00 6.83 21.35
C VAL A 232 -4.23 6.28 22.10
N ILE A 233 -4.90 5.25 21.55
CA ILE A 233 -6.08 4.64 22.17
C ILE A 233 -5.72 3.94 23.49
N GLU A 234 -4.56 3.27 23.52
CA GLU A 234 -4.08 2.53 24.71
C GLU A 234 -3.43 3.46 25.75
N CYS A 235 -2.92 4.61 25.34
CA CYS A 235 -2.22 5.56 26.20
C CYS A 235 -3.21 6.39 27.03
N SER A 236 -3.25 6.14 28.35
CA SER A 236 -4.04 6.93 29.30
C SER A 236 -3.27 8.10 29.94
N SER A 237 -1.94 8.18 29.74
CA SER A 237 -1.06 9.09 30.47
C SER A 237 -0.69 10.38 29.73
N GLY A 238 -1.09 10.55 28.47
CA GLY A 238 -0.64 11.67 27.62
C GLY A 238 0.83 11.60 27.18
N ILE A 239 1.51 10.48 27.45
CA ILE A 239 2.90 10.24 27.06
C ILE A 239 2.99 8.87 26.38
N ILE A 240 3.34 8.86 25.10
CA ILE A 240 3.52 7.64 24.31
C ILE A 240 4.98 7.17 24.44
N ARG A 241 5.15 6.00 25.05
CA ARG A 241 6.45 5.35 25.24
C ARG A 241 6.72 4.32 24.16
N ALA A 242 7.94 3.79 24.11
CA ALA A 242 8.31 2.70 23.20
C ALA A 242 7.44 1.45 23.42
N GLU A 243 7.09 1.14 24.65
CA GLU A 243 6.23 0.01 25.03
C GLU A 243 4.77 0.15 24.56
N ASP A 244 4.29 1.38 24.38
CA ASP A 244 2.93 1.67 23.88
C ASP A 244 2.83 1.50 22.36
N LEU A 245 3.97 1.50 21.65
CA LEU A 245 4.02 1.25 20.23
C LEU A 245 3.96 -0.27 19.99
N ALA A 246 2.86 -0.76 19.49
CA ALA A 246 2.67 -2.17 19.10
C ALA A 246 3.50 -2.53 17.85
N ILE A 247 4.77 -2.15 17.84
CA ILE A 247 5.72 -2.51 16.77
C ILE A 247 6.30 -3.87 17.12
N PRO A 248 6.11 -4.91 16.29
CA PRO A 248 6.77 -6.19 16.50
C PRO A 248 8.27 -5.92 16.64
N ALA A 249 8.88 -6.38 17.74
CA ALA A 249 10.34 -6.26 17.90
C ALA A 249 10.98 -6.75 16.61
N THR A 250 11.69 -5.87 15.92
CA THR A 250 12.38 -6.20 14.67
C THR A 250 13.44 -7.24 15.01
N ARG A 251 13.04 -8.51 15.09
CA ARG A 251 14.00 -9.54 14.70
C ARG A 251 14.39 -9.13 13.31
N ALA A 252 15.69 -8.99 13.08
CA ALA A 252 16.25 -9.06 11.73
C ALA A 252 15.61 -10.28 11.07
N ALA A 253 14.44 -10.10 10.53
CA ALA A 253 13.75 -11.08 9.76
C ALA A 253 14.49 -11.01 8.43
N ALA A 254 15.35 -11.97 8.23
CA ALA A 254 15.52 -12.48 6.89
C ALA A 254 14.11 -12.45 6.27
N PRO A 255 13.94 -11.92 5.05
CA PRO A 255 12.66 -11.94 4.37
C PRO A 255 12.10 -13.36 4.55
N PRO A 256 10.79 -13.54 4.79
CA PRO A 256 10.25 -14.87 4.62
C PRO A 256 10.60 -15.22 3.18
N SER A 257 11.68 -15.98 3.02
CA SER A 257 11.90 -16.74 1.82
C SER A 257 10.67 -17.64 1.76
N PHE A 258 9.66 -17.21 1.04
CA PHE A 258 8.78 -18.13 0.35
C PHE A 258 9.71 -18.85 -0.63
N GLY A 259 10.56 -19.71 -0.05
CA GLY A 259 11.19 -20.78 -0.78
C GLY A 259 10.08 -21.40 -1.59
N THR A 260 10.34 -21.64 -2.85
CA THR A 260 9.57 -22.52 -3.74
C THR A 260 8.74 -23.46 -2.89
N PRO A 261 7.46 -23.70 -3.20
CA PRO A 261 6.64 -24.64 -2.45
C PRO A 261 7.32 -26.02 -2.58
N GLU A 262 8.32 -26.27 -1.77
CA GLU A 262 8.63 -27.62 -1.39
C GLU A 262 7.36 -28.11 -0.74
N LEU A 263 6.82 -29.15 -1.33
CA LEU A 263 5.69 -29.89 -0.80
C LEU A 263 5.93 -30.00 0.70
N ILE A 264 5.19 -29.21 1.50
CA ILE A 264 5.36 -29.17 2.95
C ILE A 264 4.80 -30.48 3.45
N ASN A 265 5.68 -31.48 3.52
CA ASN A 265 5.35 -32.75 4.11
C ASN A 265 5.09 -32.52 5.60
N LEU A 266 3.90 -32.88 6.06
CA LEU A 266 3.47 -32.74 7.46
C LEU A 266 4.53 -33.33 8.43
N ASP A 267 5.18 -34.42 8.05
CA ASP A 267 6.26 -35.05 8.81
C ASP A 267 7.47 -34.10 8.99
N ALA A 268 7.79 -33.30 7.99
CA ALA A 268 8.89 -32.33 8.06
C ALA A 268 8.53 -31.16 9.01
N VAL A 269 7.29 -30.70 8.99
CA VAL A 269 6.82 -29.64 9.90
C VAL A 269 6.84 -30.13 11.35
N ILE A 270 6.32 -31.33 11.61
CA ILE A 270 6.32 -31.95 12.93
C ILE A 270 7.76 -32.13 13.42
N HIS A 271 8.66 -32.62 12.58
CA HIS A 271 10.07 -32.84 12.95
C HIS A 271 10.78 -31.54 13.32
N ASN A 272 10.62 -30.50 12.49
CA ASN A 272 11.20 -29.18 12.76
C ASN A 272 10.67 -28.56 14.06
N HIS A 273 9.38 -28.73 14.32
CA HIS A 273 8.78 -28.27 15.57
C HIS A 273 9.35 -29.00 16.80
N ILE A 274 9.51 -30.31 16.72
CA ILE A 274 10.13 -31.12 17.79
C ILE A 274 11.57 -30.70 18.06
N LEU A 275 12.38 -30.50 17.01
CA LEU A 275 13.79 -30.04 17.16
C LEU A 275 13.85 -28.65 17.80
N ARG A 276 12.95 -27.76 17.44
CA ARG A 276 12.88 -26.41 18.01
C ARG A 276 12.57 -26.46 19.52
N VAL A 277 11.61 -27.28 19.95
CA VAL A 277 11.26 -27.42 21.37
C VAL A 277 12.34 -28.16 22.14
N LEU A 278 13.04 -29.11 21.51
CA LEU A 278 14.17 -29.80 22.10
C LEU A 278 15.36 -28.85 22.36
N ASN A 279 15.67 -27.98 21.42
CA ASN A 279 16.69 -26.93 21.58
C ASN A 279 16.31 -25.92 22.69
N LEU A 280 15.07 -25.48 22.75
CA LEU A 280 14.57 -24.60 23.83
C LEU A 280 14.71 -25.24 25.21
N ASN A 281 14.61 -26.57 25.29
CA ASN A 281 14.82 -27.33 26.52
C ASN A 281 16.26 -27.85 26.68
N GLN A 282 17.23 -27.28 25.97
CA GLN A 282 18.67 -27.66 26.06
C GLN A 282 18.92 -29.16 25.91
N GLY A 283 18.17 -29.83 25.04
CA GLY A 283 18.30 -31.26 24.79
C GLY A 283 17.55 -32.17 25.80
N ASN A 284 16.84 -31.62 26.77
CA ASN A 284 16.12 -32.40 27.76
C ASN A 284 14.85 -33.05 27.18
N LYS A 285 14.99 -34.30 26.75
CA LYS A 285 13.93 -35.08 26.09
C LYS A 285 12.71 -35.28 26.96
N LEU A 286 12.88 -35.38 28.31
CA LEU A 286 11.75 -35.57 29.24
C LEU A 286 10.87 -34.31 29.29
N ARG A 287 11.51 -33.15 29.41
CA ARG A 287 10.82 -31.85 29.46
C ARG A 287 10.17 -31.52 28.09
N THR A 288 10.86 -31.87 27.01
CA THR A 288 10.37 -31.71 25.65
C THR A 288 9.11 -32.56 25.40
N ALA A 289 9.10 -33.83 25.78
CA ALA A 289 7.93 -34.70 25.64
C ALA A 289 6.71 -34.20 26.40
N ARG A 290 6.91 -33.72 27.65
CA ARG A 290 5.85 -33.09 28.44
C ARG A 290 5.32 -31.82 27.82
N GLN A 291 6.19 -30.96 27.31
CA GLN A 291 5.80 -29.68 26.71
C GLN A 291 5.07 -29.87 25.37
N LEU A 292 5.41 -30.90 24.63
CA LEU A 292 4.73 -31.28 23.39
C LEU A 292 3.46 -32.10 23.59
N GLY A 293 3.12 -32.52 24.85
CA GLY A 293 1.97 -33.33 25.16
C GLY A 293 2.03 -34.77 24.61
N ILE A 294 3.26 -35.29 24.34
CA ILE A 294 3.47 -36.63 23.76
C ILE A 294 4.23 -37.54 24.70
N SER A 295 4.12 -38.88 24.50
CA SER A 295 4.89 -39.84 25.24
C SER A 295 6.37 -39.80 24.87
N ARG A 296 7.26 -40.21 25.79
CA ARG A 296 8.69 -40.32 25.50
C ARG A 296 8.95 -41.26 24.33
N SER A 297 8.28 -42.38 24.27
CA SER A 297 8.43 -43.34 23.17
C SER A 297 8.03 -42.73 21.82
N THR A 298 6.99 -41.91 21.78
CA THR A 298 6.56 -41.19 20.59
C THR A 298 7.63 -40.17 20.18
N LEU A 299 8.20 -39.40 21.13
CA LEU A 299 9.28 -38.45 20.85
C LEU A 299 10.52 -39.14 20.26
N TYR A 300 10.96 -40.27 20.84
CA TYR A 300 12.09 -41.03 20.31
C TYR A 300 11.82 -41.55 18.91
N ARG A 301 10.65 -42.12 18.65
CA ARG A 301 10.26 -42.61 17.33
C ARG A 301 10.24 -41.50 16.27
N LEU A 302 9.81 -40.28 16.64
CA LEU A 302 9.78 -39.13 15.73
C LEU A 302 11.19 -38.57 15.47
N LEU A 303 12.10 -38.66 16.42
CA LEU A 303 13.52 -38.27 16.25
C LEU A 303 14.29 -39.29 15.40
N ASP A 304 14.00 -40.57 15.52
CA ASP A 304 14.71 -41.69 14.84
C ASP A 304 14.22 -41.91 13.39
N LYS A 305 13.04 -41.42 13.02
CA LYS A 305 12.42 -41.64 11.69
C LYS A 305 13.27 -41.11 10.51
N ARG A 306 14.34 -40.37 10.77
CA ARG A 306 15.23 -39.79 9.73
C ARG A 306 16.34 -40.77 9.27
N PHE A 307 16.59 -41.87 9.97
CA PHE A 307 17.63 -42.85 9.54
C PHE A 307 17.14 -43.83 8.47
N SER A 308 15.85 -43.83 8.13
CA SER A 308 15.28 -44.76 7.16
C SER A 308 14.94 -44.17 5.78
N LEU A 309 15.27 -42.90 5.51
CA LEU A 309 15.03 -42.26 4.23
C LEU A 309 16.30 -41.87 3.46
N SER A 310 17.45 -42.38 3.87
CA SER A 310 18.75 -42.24 3.19
C SER A 310 19.39 -43.62 2.96
N ALA A 311 18.65 -44.51 2.31
CA ALA A 311 19.16 -45.74 1.75
C ALA A 311 18.54 -45.98 0.37
#